data_055d7d1224e129f952f0b2ab891e08df
#
_entry.id   055d7d1224e129f952f0b2ab891e08df
#
_cell.length_a   1.000
_cell.length_b   1.000
_cell.length_c   1.000
_cell.angle_alpha   90.00
_cell.angle_beta   90.00
_cell.angle_gamma   90.00
#
_symmetry.space_group_name_H-M   'P 1'
#
loop_
_entity.id
_entity.type
_entity.pdbx_description
1 polymer ?
#
loop_
_entity_poly.entity_id
_entity_poly.type
_entity_poly.pdbx_seq_one_letter_code
_entity_poly.pdbx_strand_id
1 'polypeptide(L)'
;MIHTVLPGETLRGIAAMHGTGPDLLAAWNGTAEPLTGQELLVLHPQALHTVRCGESWQSLSARFGLPELRRCNPGPLRPGRRLVLGFRERGTRPLALCGTMGPEWNDLGRSYTCELAADAAELDGDGALHRLPLHGRPACLRLTGSGAKLETLLRSRAAQERLLLETAALCRAHGTAQVELAVRDLLPDCDPAPLVSRLQALLAERGGGLTLALPRPGALGWEAPMLARLAAAAGRVRAAPGLPGLPPEKLLADYDDAACDRCGLRTERLSRGEALALARRTGACLHYDAAKHLTCFSYRDE
;
A
#
# COMPACT_ATOMS: atom_id res chain seq x y z
N MET A 1 -11.33 7.32 -0.99
CA MET A 1 -10.54 8.44 -0.43
C MET A 1 -10.23 8.16 1.03
N ILE A 2 -9.24 8.83 1.60
CA ILE A 2 -8.96 8.78 3.03
C ILE A 2 -9.55 10.04 3.68
N HIS A 3 -10.19 9.86 4.84
CA HIS A 3 -10.70 10.93 5.69
C HIS A 3 -9.99 10.86 7.04
N THR A 4 -9.37 11.96 7.46
CA THR A 4 -8.76 12.07 8.79
C THR A 4 -9.81 12.60 9.75
N VAL A 5 -10.10 11.86 10.81
CA VAL A 5 -11.13 12.20 11.79
C VAL A 5 -10.73 13.46 12.57
N LEU A 6 -11.57 14.47 12.54
CA LEU A 6 -11.39 15.71 13.28
C LEU A 6 -11.98 15.60 14.71
N PRO A 7 -11.56 16.46 15.65
CA PRO A 7 -12.14 16.50 16.99
C PRO A 7 -13.67 16.70 16.94
N GLY A 8 -14.41 15.83 17.63
CA GLY A 8 -15.87 15.86 17.71
C GLY A 8 -16.61 15.21 16.53
N GLU A 9 -15.92 14.73 15.51
CA GLU A 9 -16.56 13.98 14.44
C GLU A 9 -16.97 12.58 14.90
N THR A 10 -18.10 12.13 14.38
CA THR A 10 -18.63 10.78 14.61
C THR A 10 -18.72 10.03 13.30
N LEU A 11 -18.68 8.69 13.34
CA LEU A 11 -18.88 7.87 12.12
C LEU A 11 -20.16 8.25 11.38
N ARG A 12 -21.21 8.60 12.09
CA ARG A 12 -22.49 9.02 11.49
C ARG A 12 -22.36 10.34 10.73
N GLY A 13 -21.66 11.31 11.31
CA GLY A 13 -21.39 12.61 10.67
C GLY A 13 -20.51 12.45 9.44
N ILE A 14 -19.41 11.70 9.57
CA ILE A 14 -18.49 11.42 8.46
C ILE A 14 -19.20 10.66 7.33
N ALA A 15 -20.00 9.65 7.67
CA ALA A 15 -20.75 8.89 6.68
C ALA A 15 -21.77 9.76 5.93
N ALA A 16 -22.46 10.66 6.64
CA ALA A 16 -23.40 11.61 6.02
C ALA A 16 -22.68 12.60 5.09
N MET A 17 -21.53 13.14 5.50
CA MET A 17 -20.70 14.04 4.70
C MET A 17 -20.27 13.39 3.38
N HIS A 18 -19.96 12.10 3.41
CA HIS A 18 -19.48 11.35 2.24
C HIS A 18 -20.56 10.56 1.50
N GLY A 19 -21.83 10.72 1.87
CA GLY A 19 -22.95 10.04 1.20
C GLY A 19 -22.95 8.51 1.34
N THR A 20 -22.35 7.99 2.43
CA THR A 20 -22.30 6.56 2.73
C THR A 20 -23.08 6.19 3.99
N GLY A 21 -23.17 4.92 4.36
CA GLY A 21 -23.78 4.45 5.59
C GLY A 21 -22.76 4.34 6.73
N PRO A 22 -23.11 4.71 7.97
CA PRO A 22 -22.20 4.58 9.11
C PRO A 22 -21.80 3.12 9.37
N ASP A 23 -22.70 2.18 9.17
CA ASP A 23 -22.43 0.73 9.29
C ASP A 23 -21.43 0.24 8.24
N LEU A 24 -21.50 0.77 7.02
CA LEU A 24 -20.54 0.45 5.96
C LEU A 24 -19.17 1.05 6.28
N LEU A 25 -19.15 2.31 6.69
CA LEU A 25 -17.91 2.99 7.08
C LEU A 25 -17.25 2.28 8.27
N ALA A 26 -18.04 1.86 9.27
CA ALA A 26 -17.57 1.06 10.40
C ALA A 26 -16.98 -0.29 9.94
N ALA A 27 -17.67 -0.99 9.06
CA ALA A 27 -17.25 -2.31 8.57
C ALA A 27 -15.97 -2.25 7.76
N TRP A 28 -15.81 -1.24 6.88
CA TRP A 28 -14.61 -1.07 6.07
C TRP A 28 -13.37 -0.71 6.89
N ASN A 29 -13.57 -0.04 8.02
CA ASN A 29 -12.48 0.45 8.86
C ASN A 29 -12.29 -0.37 10.16
N GLY A 30 -13.12 -1.38 10.38
CA GLY A 30 -13.06 -2.22 11.59
C GLY A 30 -13.30 -1.44 12.88
N THR A 31 -14.00 -0.29 12.83
CA THR A 31 -14.24 0.55 14.00
C THR A 31 -15.67 1.08 14.03
N ALA A 32 -16.30 1.05 15.21
CA ALA A 32 -17.59 1.70 15.48
C ALA A 32 -17.40 3.12 16.05
N GLU A 33 -16.28 3.35 16.69
CA GLU A 33 -15.95 4.63 17.35
C GLU A 33 -14.59 5.10 16.84
N PRO A 34 -14.56 6.07 15.91
CA PRO A 34 -13.33 6.58 15.38
C PRO A 34 -12.62 7.45 16.40
N LEU A 35 -11.30 7.41 16.40
CA LEU A 35 -10.46 8.29 17.22
C LEU A 35 -10.08 9.54 16.42
N THR A 36 -10.00 10.68 17.11
CA THR A 36 -9.47 11.92 16.49
C THR A 36 -8.08 11.67 15.91
N GLY A 37 -7.86 12.08 14.66
CA GLY A 37 -6.63 11.83 13.91
C GLY A 37 -6.56 10.46 13.24
N GLN A 38 -7.53 9.57 13.48
CA GLN A 38 -7.60 8.29 12.77
C GLN A 38 -7.93 8.52 11.29
N GLU A 39 -7.21 7.83 10.42
CA GLU A 39 -7.53 7.79 9.00
C GLU A 39 -8.57 6.71 8.72
N LEU A 40 -9.64 7.10 8.04
CA LEU A 40 -10.71 6.20 7.63
C LEU A 40 -10.73 6.06 6.11
N LEU A 41 -10.80 4.82 5.63
CA LEU A 41 -11.09 4.54 4.24
C LEU A 41 -12.56 4.85 3.95
N VAL A 42 -12.80 5.83 3.08
CA VAL A 42 -14.14 6.19 2.62
C VAL A 42 -14.29 5.76 1.16
N LEU A 43 -15.14 4.77 0.93
CA LEU A 43 -15.50 4.32 -0.41
C LEU A 43 -16.78 5.02 -0.85
N HIS A 44 -16.90 5.31 -2.15
CA HIS A 44 -18.09 5.95 -2.72
C HIS A 44 -18.92 4.89 -3.45
N PRO A 45 -20.02 4.42 -2.85
CA PRO A 45 -20.88 3.47 -3.53
C PRO A 45 -21.53 4.12 -4.76
N GLN A 46 -21.53 3.41 -5.87
CA GLN A 46 -22.21 3.82 -7.10
C GLN A 46 -23.66 3.34 -7.08
N ALA A 47 -23.90 2.14 -6.58
CA ALA A 47 -25.21 1.55 -6.49
C ALA A 47 -25.43 0.95 -5.10
N LEU A 48 -26.57 1.24 -4.52
CA LEU A 48 -26.99 0.77 -3.21
C LEU A 48 -28.32 0.02 -3.31
N HIS A 49 -28.47 -1.03 -2.51
CA HIS A 49 -29.74 -1.72 -2.31
C HIS A 49 -30.11 -1.69 -0.83
N THR A 50 -31.35 -1.35 -0.52
CA THR A 50 -31.88 -1.48 0.84
C THR A 50 -32.54 -2.84 1.01
N VAL A 51 -32.02 -3.62 1.93
CA VAL A 51 -32.50 -4.99 2.20
C VAL A 51 -33.97 -4.98 2.64
N ARG A 52 -34.76 -5.81 2.02
CA ARG A 52 -36.19 -6.00 2.35
C ARG A 52 -36.39 -7.26 3.20
N CYS A 53 -37.52 -7.34 3.86
CA CYS A 53 -37.90 -8.55 4.58
C CYS A 53 -37.96 -9.76 3.60
N GLY A 54 -37.40 -10.90 4.02
CA GLY A 54 -37.36 -12.13 3.24
C GLY A 54 -36.20 -12.23 2.23
N GLU A 55 -35.39 -11.19 2.04
CA GLU A 55 -34.22 -11.30 1.19
C GLU A 55 -33.06 -12.02 1.93
N SER A 56 -32.35 -12.86 1.18
CA SER A 56 -31.17 -13.58 1.63
C SER A 56 -29.92 -13.19 0.82
N TRP A 57 -28.73 -13.47 1.33
CA TRP A 57 -27.51 -13.28 0.55
C TRP A 57 -27.52 -13.98 -0.78
N GLN A 58 -28.08 -15.21 -0.80
CA GLN A 58 -28.17 -16.01 -2.02
C GLN A 58 -29.13 -15.37 -3.05
N SER A 59 -30.32 -14.94 -2.61
CA SER A 59 -31.30 -14.31 -3.50
C SER A 59 -30.82 -12.98 -4.05
N LEU A 60 -30.13 -12.19 -3.23
CA LEU A 60 -29.55 -10.90 -3.63
C LEU A 60 -28.36 -11.08 -4.59
N SER A 61 -27.46 -12.02 -4.29
CA SER A 61 -26.34 -12.33 -5.19
C SER A 61 -26.81 -12.80 -6.55
N ALA A 62 -27.82 -13.67 -6.61
CA ALA A 62 -28.40 -14.12 -7.87
C ALA A 62 -29.10 -12.98 -8.62
N ARG A 63 -29.92 -12.18 -7.92
CA ARG A 63 -30.65 -11.04 -8.50
C ARG A 63 -29.76 -9.99 -9.13
N PHE A 64 -28.64 -9.68 -8.49
CA PHE A 64 -27.72 -8.62 -8.96
C PHE A 64 -26.55 -9.17 -9.76
N GLY A 65 -26.42 -10.49 -9.91
CA GLY A 65 -25.27 -11.10 -10.59
C GLY A 65 -23.93 -10.89 -9.86
N LEU A 66 -23.96 -10.71 -8.53
CA LEU A 66 -22.79 -10.39 -7.71
C LEU A 66 -22.51 -11.53 -6.73
N PRO A 67 -21.73 -12.56 -7.12
CA PRO A 67 -21.42 -13.69 -6.24
C PRO A 67 -20.70 -13.28 -4.95
N GLU A 68 -19.89 -12.22 -5.01
CA GLU A 68 -19.10 -11.68 -3.89
C GLU A 68 -19.84 -10.60 -3.06
N LEU A 69 -21.18 -10.47 -3.23
CA LEU A 69 -21.96 -9.40 -2.57
C LEU A 69 -21.79 -9.39 -1.05
N ARG A 70 -21.75 -10.56 -0.41
CA ARG A 70 -21.57 -10.70 1.03
C ARG A 70 -20.17 -10.20 1.48
N ARG A 71 -19.16 -10.43 0.66
CA ARG A 71 -17.77 -10.04 0.94
C ARG A 71 -17.58 -8.53 0.92
N CYS A 72 -18.23 -7.86 -0.04
CA CYS A 72 -18.23 -6.40 -0.14
C CYS A 72 -19.07 -5.72 0.97
N ASN A 73 -19.90 -6.50 1.67
CA ASN A 73 -20.84 -6.02 2.66
C ASN A 73 -20.72 -6.82 3.97
N PRO A 74 -19.60 -6.73 4.70
CA PRO A 74 -19.37 -7.52 5.90
C PRO A 74 -20.43 -7.26 6.98
N GLY A 75 -20.82 -8.31 7.71
CA GLY A 75 -21.80 -8.25 8.79
C GLY A 75 -23.15 -8.89 8.44
N PRO A 76 -24.09 -8.94 9.41
CA PRO A 76 -25.36 -9.64 9.26
C PRO A 76 -26.30 -8.94 8.29
N LEU A 77 -27.06 -9.72 7.50
CA LEU A 77 -28.12 -9.20 6.66
C LEU A 77 -29.35 -8.91 7.54
N ARG A 78 -29.83 -7.66 7.47
CA ARG A 78 -31.02 -7.22 8.23
C ARG A 78 -31.88 -6.33 7.35
N PRO A 79 -33.23 -6.42 7.44
CA PRO A 79 -34.13 -5.49 6.75
C PRO A 79 -33.77 -4.03 7.08
N GLY A 80 -33.82 -3.15 6.08
CA GLY A 80 -33.46 -1.75 6.18
C GLY A 80 -31.96 -1.45 6.03
N ARG A 81 -31.09 -2.46 6.10
CA ARG A 81 -29.66 -2.28 5.85
C ARG A 81 -29.40 -1.92 4.39
N ARG A 82 -28.50 -0.96 4.17
CA ARG A 82 -28.02 -0.65 2.82
C ARG A 82 -26.82 -1.51 2.46
N LEU A 83 -26.87 -2.14 1.30
CA LEU A 83 -25.78 -2.92 0.72
C LEU A 83 -25.20 -2.17 -0.46
N VAL A 84 -23.89 -2.23 -0.59
CA VAL A 84 -23.18 -1.73 -1.76
C VAL A 84 -23.22 -2.80 -2.85
N LEU A 85 -23.75 -2.43 -4.00
CA LEU A 85 -23.79 -3.27 -5.20
C LEU A 85 -22.62 -2.99 -6.15
N GLY A 86 -21.99 -1.83 -6.02
CA GLY A 86 -20.84 -1.45 -6.83
C GLY A 86 -20.28 -0.14 -6.34
N PHE A 87 -19.01 0.10 -6.64
CA PHE A 87 -18.31 1.33 -6.35
C PHE A 87 -18.15 2.14 -7.64
N ARG A 88 -18.13 3.44 -7.52
CA ARG A 88 -17.82 4.32 -8.63
C ARG A 88 -16.37 4.09 -9.03
N GLU A 89 -16.16 3.50 -10.17
CA GLU A 89 -14.83 3.40 -10.77
C GLU A 89 -14.35 4.80 -11.16
N ARG A 90 -13.58 5.42 -10.30
CA ARG A 90 -12.70 6.51 -10.73
C ARG A 90 -11.40 5.85 -11.15
N GLY A 91 -11.26 5.60 -12.45
CA GLY A 91 -10.09 5.04 -13.08
C GLY A 91 -9.35 4.08 -12.14
N THR A 92 -9.56 2.79 -12.26
CA THR A 92 -8.95 1.78 -11.42
C THR A 92 -7.43 1.94 -11.46
N ARG A 93 -6.88 2.62 -10.46
CA ARG A 93 -5.46 2.44 -10.18
C ARG A 93 -5.39 1.11 -9.45
N PRO A 94 -4.65 0.14 -9.98
CA PRO A 94 -4.51 -1.15 -9.31
C PRO A 94 -3.93 -0.93 -7.91
N LEU A 95 -4.55 -1.55 -6.91
CA LEU A 95 -3.98 -1.62 -5.57
C LEU A 95 -2.79 -2.60 -5.66
N ALA A 96 -1.58 -2.11 -5.45
CA ALA A 96 -0.41 -2.97 -5.34
C ALA A 96 -0.27 -3.42 -3.88
N LEU A 97 -0.40 -4.71 -3.64
CA LEU A 97 -0.06 -5.33 -2.36
C LEU A 97 1.38 -5.84 -2.44
N CYS A 98 2.20 -5.44 -1.49
CA CYS A 98 3.62 -5.77 -1.45
C CYS A 98 3.96 -6.54 -0.19
N GLY A 99 4.78 -7.58 -0.33
CA GLY A 99 5.27 -8.36 0.80
C GLY A 99 5.78 -9.74 0.42
N THR A 100 6.13 -10.53 1.42
CA THR A 100 6.45 -11.94 1.24
C THR A 100 5.15 -12.70 0.99
N MET A 101 5.03 -13.35 -0.16
CA MET A 101 3.82 -14.10 -0.51
C MET A 101 3.73 -15.40 0.28
N GLY A 102 2.74 -15.49 1.18
CA GLY A 102 2.29 -16.74 1.76
C GLY A 102 1.18 -17.41 0.92
N PRO A 103 0.73 -18.62 1.29
CA PRO A 103 -0.36 -19.32 0.58
C PRO A 103 -1.66 -18.53 0.50
N GLU A 104 -1.94 -17.71 1.49
CA GLU A 104 -3.12 -16.85 1.62
C GLU A 104 -3.24 -15.79 0.50
N TRP A 105 -2.13 -15.42 -0.12
CA TRP A 105 -2.10 -14.41 -1.19
C TRP A 105 -2.70 -14.90 -2.49
N ASN A 106 -2.76 -16.23 -2.70
CA ASN A 106 -3.39 -16.80 -3.88
C ASN A 106 -4.89 -16.47 -3.97
N ASP A 107 -5.56 -16.35 -2.83
CA ASP A 107 -6.99 -16.03 -2.76
C ASP A 107 -7.24 -14.52 -2.90
N LEU A 108 -6.33 -13.69 -2.39
CA LEU A 108 -6.42 -12.24 -2.54
C LEU A 108 -6.29 -11.81 -4.00
N GLY A 109 -5.35 -12.38 -4.75
CA GLY A 109 -5.15 -12.06 -6.17
C GLY A 109 -6.32 -12.46 -7.08
N ARG A 110 -7.16 -13.42 -6.66
CA ARG A 110 -8.37 -13.81 -7.38
C ARG A 110 -9.57 -12.93 -7.07
N SER A 111 -9.54 -12.23 -5.95
CA SER A 111 -10.72 -11.56 -5.39
C SER A 111 -10.69 -10.04 -5.55
N TYR A 112 -9.53 -9.48 -5.86
CA TYR A 112 -9.33 -8.05 -6.01
C TYR A 112 -8.57 -7.77 -7.31
N THR A 113 -8.89 -6.68 -7.97
CA THR A 113 -8.07 -6.11 -9.05
C THR A 113 -6.81 -5.48 -8.43
N CYS A 114 -5.94 -6.31 -7.86
CA CYS A 114 -4.69 -5.86 -7.27
C CYS A 114 -3.50 -6.50 -7.99
N GLU A 115 -2.45 -5.73 -8.17
CA GLU A 115 -1.16 -6.27 -8.56
C GLU A 115 -0.45 -6.80 -7.31
N LEU A 116 -0.17 -8.11 -7.27
CA LEU A 116 0.60 -8.71 -6.20
C LEU A 116 2.08 -8.52 -6.49
N ALA A 117 2.76 -7.73 -5.65
CA ALA A 117 4.21 -7.61 -5.65
C ALA A 117 4.80 -8.51 -4.56
N ALA A 118 5.64 -9.45 -4.96
CA ALA A 118 6.27 -10.38 -4.04
C ALA A 118 7.77 -10.14 -3.90
N ASP A 119 8.30 -10.26 -2.68
CA ASP A 119 9.74 -10.23 -2.43
C ASP A 119 10.40 -11.39 -3.16
N ALA A 120 11.03 -11.08 -4.28
CA ALA A 120 11.58 -12.07 -5.21
C ALA A 120 13.08 -12.28 -5.05
N ALA A 121 13.80 -11.25 -4.66
CA ALA A 121 15.23 -11.33 -4.41
C ALA A 121 15.75 -10.19 -3.54
N GLU A 122 16.84 -10.48 -2.84
CA GLU A 122 17.66 -9.46 -2.20
C GLU A 122 18.83 -9.06 -3.10
N LEU A 123 19.02 -7.75 -3.22
CA LEU A 123 20.09 -7.12 -3.97
C LEU A 123 21.40 -7.13 -3.16
N ASP A 124 22.51 -7.52 -3.79
CA ASP A 124 23.83 -7.35 -3.24
C ASP A 124 24.62 -6.21 -3.91
N GLY A 125 25.66 -5.71 -3.23
CA GLY A 125 26.46 -4.58 -3.70
C GLY A 125 27.23 -4.82 -5.00
N ASP A 126 27.47 -6.09 -5.35
CA ASP A 126 28.08 -6.53 -6.61
C ASP A 126 27.07 -6.74 -7.77
N GLY A 127 25.80 -6.45 -7.54
CA GLY A 127 24.73 -6.61 -8.52
C GLY A 127 24.11 -8.00 -8.59
N ALA A 128 24.53 -8.92 -7.73
CA ALA A 128 23.90 -10.24 -7.61
C ALA A 128 22.51 -10.13 -7.00
N LEU A 129 21.61 -11.03 -7.40
CA LEU A 129 20.28 -11.20 -6.81
C LEU A 129 20.20 -12.52 -6.07
N HIS A 130 20.08 -12.45 -4.74
CA HIS A 130 19.81 -13.60 -3.90
C HIS A 130 18.31 -13.93 -3.93
N ARG A 131 17.94 -14.95 -4.69
CA ARG A 131 16.53 -15.31 -4.93
C ARG A 131 15.86 -15.80 -3.65
N LEU A 132 14.64 -15.30 -3.41
CA LEU A 132 13.77 -15.74 -2.33
C LEU A 132 12.74 -16.77 -2.85
N PRO A 133 12.27 -17.67 -2.01
CA PRO A 133 11.22 -18.60 -2.40
C PRO A 133 9.92 -17.83 -2.70
N LEU A 134 9.36 -18.07 -3.89
CA LEU A 134 8.10 -17.46 -4.33
C LEU A 134 6.99 -18.51 -4.37
N HIS A 135 5.85 -18.18 -3.82
CA HIS A 135 4.63 -18.97 -3.93
C HIS A 135 3.68 -18.34 -4.95
N GLY A 136 3.29 -19.13 -5.97
CA GLY A 136 2.39 -18.65 -7.02
C GLY A 136 3.07 -17.85 -8.13
N ARG A 137 2.29 -17.05 -8.85
CA ARG A 137 2.75 -16.17 -9.93
C ARG A 137 2.49 -14.71 -9.56
N PRO A 138 3.48 -14.01 -9.01
CA PRO A 138 3.31 -12.59 -8.70
C PRO A 138 3.16 -11.76 -9.97
N ALA A 139 2.35 -10.73 -9.91
CA ALA A 139 2.24 -9.77 -11.01
C ALA A 139 3.48 -8.85 -11.09
N CYS A 140 4.15 -8.64 -9.95
CA CYS A 140 5.35 -7.81 -9.83
C CYS A 140 6.39 -8.48 -8.93
N LEU A 141 7.64 -8.45 -9.35
CA LEU A 141 8.79 -8.99 -8.62
C LEU A 141 9.46 -7.87 -7.84
N ARG A 142 9.53 -8.00 -6.52
CA ARG A 142 10.14 -7.00 -5.67
C ARG A 142 11.60 -7.34 -5.38
N LEU A 143 12.48 -6.40 -5.68
CA LEU A 143 13.90 -6.42 -5.34
C LEU A 143 14.13 -5.55 -4.11
N THR A 144 14.67 -6.14 -3.06
CA THR A 144 14.95 -5.44 -1.80
C THR A 144 16.43 -5.38 -1.54
N GLY A 145 16.91 -4.36 -0.84
CA GLY A 145 18.30 -4.24 -0.46
C GLY A 145 18.51 -3.14 0.57
N SER A 146 19.62 -3.20 1.30
CA SER A 146 20.05 -2.09 2.17
C SER A 146 20.61 -0.94 1.34
N GLY A 147 20.52 0.28 1.86
CA GLY A 147 21.10 1.46 1.22
C GLY A 147 22.59 1.33 0.94
N ALA A 148 23.36 0.74 1.88
CA ALA A 148 24.79 0.51 1.71
C ALA A 148 25.11 -0.42 0.52
N LYS A 149 24.31 -1.48 0.31
CA LYS A 149 24.46 -2.37 -0.85
C LYS A 149 24.16 -1.65 -2.16
N LEU A 150 23.08 -0.86 -2.18
CA LEU A 150 22.70 -0.08 -3.36
C LEU A 150 23.75 1.01 -3.66
N GLU A 151 24.29 1.67 -2.66
CA GLU A 151 25.36 2.64 -2.83
C GLU A 151 26.63 2.03 -3.43
N THR A 152 27.06 0.86 -2.93
CA THR A 152 28.19 0.12 -3.49
C THR A 152 27.95 -0.24 -4.95
N LEU A 153 26.76 -0.71 -5.29
CA LEU A 153 26.35 -1.02 -6.65
C LEU A 153 26.36 0.21 -7.56
N LEU A 154 25.89 1.36 -7.09
CA LEU A 154 25.86 2.59 -7.89
C LEU A 154 27.26 3.08 -8.26
N ARG A 155 28.28 2.76 -7.47
CA ARG A 155 29.69 3.11 -7.73
C ARG A 155 30.36 2.18 -8.76
N SER A 156 29.79 1.01 -9.06
CA SER A 156 30.36 0.01 -9.96
C SER A 156 29.52 -0.23 -11.20
N ARG A 157 30.02 0.16 -12.36
CA ARG A 157 29.33 -0.10 -13.62
C ARG A 157 29.15 -1.60 -13.90
N ALA A 158 30.16 -2.42 -13.54
CA ALA A 158 30.08 -3.86 -13.70
C ALA A 158 28.97 -4.48 -12.82
N ALA A 159 28.82 -3.99 -11.57
CA ALA A 159 27.74 -4.41 -10.68
C ALA A 159 26.36 -4.01 -11.26
N GLN A 160 26.24 -2.81 -11.80
CA GLN A 160 25.00 -2.38 -12.46
C GLN A 160 24.64 -3.23 -13.67
N GLU A 161 25.62 -3.59 -14.54
CA GLU A 161 25.40 -4.48 -15.67
C GLU A 161 24.95 -5.88 -15.21
N ARG A 162 25.59 -6.40 -14.17
CA ARG A 162 25.20 -7.68 -13.56
C ARG A 162 23.76 -7.63 -13.06
N LEU A 163 23.36 -6.57 -12.32
CA LEU A 163 21.99 -6.41 -11.86
C LEU A 163 20.98 -6.44 -13.01
N LEU A 164 21.26 -5.75 -14.12
CA LEU A 164 20.39 -5.76 -15.31
C LEU A 164 20.23 -7.17 -15.87
N LEU A 165 21.31 -7.94 -15.98
CA LEU A 165 21.29 -9.32 -16.46
C LEU A 165 20.52 -10.26 -15.52
N GLU A 166 20.78 -10.16 -14.21
CA GLU A 166 20.09 -10.94 -13.19
C GLU A 166 18.59 -10.61 -13.13
N THR A 167 18.23 -9.33 -13.22
CA THR A 167 16.82 -8.89 -13.28
C THR A 167 16.13 -9.45 -14.53
N ALA A 168 16.78 -9.40 -15.69
CA ALA A 168 16.24 -9.97 -16.92
C ALA A 168 16.05 -11.50 -16.81
N ALA A 169 16.97 -12.21 -16.16
CA ALA A 169 16.87 -13.63 -15.92
C ALA A 169 15.73 -13.98 -14.94
N LEU A 170 15.58 -13.19 -13.88
CA LEU A 170 14.50 -13.32 -12.91
C LEU A 170 13.12 -13.12 -13.57
N CYS A 171 12.98 -12.08 -14.38
CA CYS A 171 11.76 -11.80 -15.14
C CYS A 171 11.37 -12.95 -16.07
N ARG A 172 12.34 -13.52 -16.78
CA ARG A 172 12.09 -14.68 -17.65
C ARG A 172 11.65 -15.92 -16.86
N ALA A 173 12.27 -16.16 -15.71
CA ALA A 173 11.95 -17.32 -14.87
C ALA A 173 10.49 -17.28 -14.33
N HIS A 174 9.98 -16.09 -14.08
CA HIS A 174 8.63 -15.89 -13.50
C HIS A 174 7.56 -15.43 -14.50
N GLY A 175 7.94 -15.20 -15.75
CA GLY A 175 7.00 -14.81 -16.82
C GLY A 175 6.36 -13.44 -16.61
N THR A 176 7.03 -12.51 -15.90
CA THR A 176 6.59 -11.13 -15.70
C THR A 176 7.75 -10.16 -15.91
N ALA A 177 7.46 -9.00 -16.46
CA ALA A 177 8.42 -7.90 -16.61
C ALA A 177 8.06 -6.69 -15.72
N GLN A 178 7.17 -6.88 -14.74
CA GLN A 178 6.90 -5.87 -13.72
C GLN A 178 7.86 -6.09 -12.55
N VAL A 179 8.63 -5.07 -12.24
CA VAL A 179 9.62 -5.11 -11.16
C VAL A 179 9.43 -3.92 -10.23
N GLU A 180 9.53 -4.13 -8.94
CA GLU A 180 9.63 -3.09 -7.94
C GLU A 180 11.03 -3.09 -7.34
N LEU A 181 11.71 -1.97 -7.40
CA LEU A 181 12.97 -1.74 -6.69
C LEU A 181 12.67 -0.98 -5.40
N ALA A 182 12.85 -1.65 -4.25
CA ALA A 182 12.67 -1.04 -2.95
C ALA A 182 13.98 -0.39 -2.49
N VAL A 183 14.01 0.93 -2.54
CA VAL A 183 15.16 1.74 -2.07
C VAL A 183 14.94 2.06 -0.61
N ARG A 184 15.79 1.49 0.27
CA ARG A 184 15.75 1.76 1.71
C ARG A 184 17.08 2.39 2.12
N ASP A 185 17.01 3.35 3.03
CA ASP A 185 18.18 3.95 3.69
C ASP A 185 19.28 4.46 2.75
N LEU A 186 18.91 4.95 1.55
CA LEU A 186 19.87 5.50 0.60
C LEU A 186 20.40 6.83 1.11
N LEU A 187 21.72 7.01 1.06
CA LEU A 187 22.35 8.26 1.45
C LEU A 187 22.02 9.40 0.48
N PRO A 188 21.87 10.64 0.95
CA PRO A 188 21.50 11.81 0.13
C PRO A 188 22.42 12.06 -1.08
N ASP A 189 23.70 11.71 -0.94
CA ASP A 189 24.72 11.93 -1.97
C ASP A 189 24.70 10.91 -3.11
N CYS A 190 23.86 9.88 -3.02
CA CYS A 190 23.73 8.86 -4.04
C CYS A 190 22.59 9.19 -5.01
N ASP A 191 22.90 9.26 -6.32
CA ASP A 191 21.89 9.42 -7.36
C ASP A 191 21.58 8.08 -8.05
N PRO A 192 20.47 7.41 -7.71
CA PRO A 192 20.09 6.16 -8.36
C PRO A 192 19.34 6.36 -9.70
N ALA A 193 19.02 7.60 -10.11
CA ALA A 193 18.21 7.87 -11.30
C ALA A 193 18.79 7.26 -12.60
N PRO A 194 20.12 7.27 -12.85
CA PRO A 194 20.67 6.62 -14.05
C PRO A 194 20.44 5.10 -14.07
N LEU A 195 20.59 4.41 -12.93
CA LEU A 195 20.31 2.98 -12.82
C LEU A 195 18.83 2.68 -12.99
N VAL A 196 17.98 3.48 -12.35
CA VAL A 196 16.51 3.38 -12.45
C VAL A 196 16.06 3.52 -13.92
N SER A 197 16.61 4.49 -14.65
CA SER A 197 16.32 4.68 -16.10
C SER A 197 16.72 3.44 -16.92
N ARG A 198 17.88 2.85 -16.65
CA ARG A 198 18.36 1.67 -17.37
C ARG A 198 17.50 0.44 -17.08
N LEU A 199 17.11 0.23 -15.82
CA LEU A 199 16.18 -0.83 -15.44
C LEU A 199 14.81 -0.63 -16.09
N GLN A 200 14.29 0.60 -16.08
CA GLN A 200 13.02 0.93 -16.74
C GLN A 200 13.07 0.63 -18.25
N ALA A 201 14.15 1.02 -18.94
CA ALA A 201 14.32 0.73 -20.35
C ALA A 201 14.36 -0.78 -20.64
N LEU A 202 15.14 -1.53 -19.84
CA LEU A 202 15.24 -2.99 -19.95
C LEU A 202 13.88 -3.68 -19.80
N LEU A 203 13.06 -3.21 -18.87
CA LEU A 203 11.74 -3.79 -18.59
C LEU A 203 10.71 -3.38 -19.64
N ALA A 204 10.78 -2.14 -20.13
CA ALA A 204 9.89 -1.63 -21.18
C ALA A 204 10.03 -2.40 -22.50
N GLU A 205 11.26 -2.80 -22.89
CA GLU A 205 11.52 -3.66 -24.04
C GLU A 205 10.80 -5.02 -23.96
N ARG A 206 10.39 -5.43 -22.76
CA ARG A 206 9.67 -6.67 -22.47
C ARG A 206 8.18 -6.47 -22.18
N GLY A 207 7.67 -5.27 -22.46
CA GLY A 207 6.27 -4.91 -22.18
C GLY A 207 5.94 -4.72 -20.71
N GLY A 208 6.96 -4.53 -19.86
CA GLY A 208 6.82 -4.31 -18.43
C GLY A 208 7.22 -2.90 -17.99
N GLY A 209 7.49 -2.76 -16.69
CA GLY A 209 7.89 -1.49 -16.13
C GLY A 209 8.47 -1.60 -14.73
N LEU A 210 9.15 -0.54 -14.33
CA LEU A 210 9.77 -0.41 -13.02
C LEU A 210 8.90 0.45 -12.11
N THR A 211 8.57 -0.09 -10.95
CA THR A 211 8.07 0.68 -9.80
C THR A 211 9.22 0.95 -8.86
N LEU A 212 9.46 2.20 -8.52
CA LEU A 212 10.42 2.58 -7.50
C LEU A 212 9.71 2.77 -6.17
N ALA A 213 10.04 1.96 -5.17
CA ALA A 213 9.49 2.12 -3.84
C ALA A 213 10.43 2.97 -2.98
N LEU A 214 9.98 4.16 -2.63
CA LEU A 214 10.74 5.10 -1.80
C LEU A 214 10.47 4.84 -0.31
N PRO A 215 11.47 5.03 0.55
CA PRO A 215 11.27 5.00 2.00
C PRO A 215 10.35 6.13 2.44
N ARG A 216 9.78 6.01 3.63
CA ARG A 216 8.94 7.07 4.20
C ARG A 216 9.74 8.34 4.47
N PRO A 217 9.11 9.52 4.34
CA PRO A 217 9.72 10.78 4.75
C PRO A 217 10.14 10.72 6.22
N GLY A 218 11.32 11.20 6.53
CA GLY A 218 11.89 11.20 7.88
C GLY A 218 13.08 10.25 8.07
N ALA A 219 13.24 9.22 7.23
CA ALA A 219 14.45 8.41 7.20
C ALA A 219 15.57 9.06 6.36
N LEU A 220 15.20 9.87 5.34
CA LEU A 220 16.16 10.50 4.40
C LEU A 220 15.62 11.87 3.97
N GLY A 221 16.49 12.86 4.01
CA GLY A 221 16.23 14.20 3.48
C GLY A 221 16.21 14.23 1.94
N TRP A 222 15.27 13.54 1.32
CA TRP A 222 15.12 13.56 -0.13
C TRP A 222 14.58 14.91 -0.57
N GLU A 223 15.39 15.64 -1.29
CA GLU A 223 14.97 16.92 -1.86
C GLU A 223 14.03 16.74 -3.04
N ALA A 224 13.08 17.68 -3.21
CA ALA A 224 12.12 17.64 -4.30
C ALA A 224 12.74 17.46 -5.71
N PRO A 225 13.91 18.08 -6.04
CA PRO A 225 14.56 17.87 -7.33
C PRO A 225 15.02 16.43 -7.56
N MET A 226 15.51 15.74 -6.51
CA MET A 226 15.91 14.33 -6.60
C MET A 226 14.68 13.45 -6.84
N LEU A 227 13.60 13.68 -6.08
CA LEU A 227 12.33 12.95 -6.25
C LEU A 227 11.75 13.13 -7.66
N ALA A 228 11.81 14.33 -8.21
CA ALA A 228 11.37 14.60 -9.58
C ALA A 228 12.21 13.82 -10.61
N ARG A 229 13.54 13.75 -10.44
CA ARG A 229 14.41 12.96 -11.34
C ARG A 229 14.12 11.47 -11.24
N LEU A 230 13.93 10.94 -10.05
CA LEU A 230 13.58 9.53 -9.85
C LEU A 230 12.22 9.20 -10.45
N ALA A 231 11.24 10.07 -10.27
CA ALA A 231 9.92 9.92 -10.90
C ALA A 231 9.97 9.99 -12.43
N ALA A 232 10.86 10.82 -12.97
CA ALA A 232 11.08 10.86 -14.42
C ALA A 232 11.71 9.56 -14.94
N ALA A 233 12.65 8.99 -14.19
CA ALA A 233 13.38 7.77 -14.54
C ALA A 233 12.55 6.48 -14.42
N ALA A 234 11.65 6.41 -13.44
CA ALA A 234 10.82 5.24 -13.18
C ALA A 234 9.50 5.27 -13.96
N GLY A 235 8.92 4.11 -14.21
CA GLY A 235 7.57 3.99 -14.75
C GLY A 235 6.52 4.45 -13.73
N ARG A 236 6.67 3.99 -12.49
CA ARG A 236 5.81 4.34 -11.33
C ARG A 236 6.68 4.55 -10.10
N VAL A 237 6.16 5.32 -9.15
CA VAL A 237 6.80 5.55 -7.85
C VAL A 237 5.81 5.20 -6.74
N ARG A 238 6.20 4.30 -5.85
CA ARG A 238 5.45 3.99 -4.63
C ARG A 238 6.05 4.79 -3.47
N ALA A 239 5.26 5.67 -2.89
CA ALA A 239 5.72 6.55 -1.82
C ALA A 239 4.56 6.94 -0.90
N ALA A 240 4.88 7.46 0.29
CA ALA A 240 3.89 8.05 1.17
C ALA A 240 3.14 9.18 0.44
N PRO A 241 1.83 9.32 0.67
CA PRO A 241 1.06 10.41 0.08
C PRO A 241 1.59 11.76 0.54
N GLY A 242 1.54 12.76 -0.35
CA GLY A 242 1.93 14.14 -0.01
C GLY A 242 3.40 14.49 -0.19
N LEU A 243 4.25 13.58 -0.70
CA LEU A 243 5.62 13.93 -1.06
C LEU A 243 5.67 14.94 -2.20
N PRO A 244 6.36 16.09 -2.02
CA PRO A 244 6.45 17.12 -3.05
C PRO A 244 7.27 16.64 -4.25
N GLY A 245 6.94 17.12 -5.45
CA GLY A 245 7.71 16.84 -6.68
C GLY A 245 7.39 15.51 -7.36
N LEU A 246 6.44 14.71 -6.84
CA LEU A 246 6.00 13.48 -7.49
C LEU A 246 4.75 13.74 -8.35
N PRO A 247 4.78 13.41 -9.64
CA PRO A 247 3.61 13.56 -10.51
C PRO A 247 2.51 12.57 -10.11
N PRO A 248 1.26 13.02 -9.91
CA PRO A 248 0.17 12.17 -9.39
C PRO A 248 -0.14 10.93 -10.24
N GLU A 249 0.08 11.02 -11.54
CA GLU A 249 -0.17 9.93 -12.49
C GLU A 249 0.81 8.76 -12.34
N LYS A 250 2.00 9.02 -11.79
CA LYS A 250 3.02 8.00 -11.52
C LYS A 250 3.03 7.52 -10.08
N LEU A 251 2.33 8.23 -9.18
CA LEU A 251 2.35 7.94 -7.75
C LEU A 251 1.43 6.76 -7.41
N LEU A 252 2.01 5.74 -6.79
CA LEU A 252 1.31 4.73 -6.02
C LEU A 252 1.41 5.13 -4.55
N ALA A 253 0.29 5.49 -3.94
CA ALA A 253 0.28 5.85 -2.53
C ALA A 253 0.59 4.62 -1.66
N ASP A 254 1.60 4.73 -0.82
CA ASP A 254 2.00 3.69 0.12
C ASP A 254 1.29 3.90 1.46
N TYR A 255 0.30 3.07 1.71
CA TYR A 255 -0.42 3.01 2.99
C TYR A 255 0.10 1.79 3.76
N ASP A 256 1.11 2.00 4.59
CA ASP A 256 1.58 0.94 5.49
C ASP A 256 0.58 0.73 6.63
N ASP A 257 0.21 -0.51 6.83
CA ASP A 257 -0.68 -0.92 7.91
C ASP A 257 0.07 -1.22 9.23
N ALA A 258 1.38 -1.02 9.24
CA ALA A 258 2.19 -1.22 10.42
C ALA A 258 2.32 0.06 11.25
N ALA A 259 2.26 -0.11 12.56
CA ALA A 259 2.60 0.91 13.54
C ALA A 259 3.89 0.54 14.27
N CYS A 260 4.55 1.51 14.90
CA CYS A 260 5.69 1.27 15.77
C CYS A 260 5.39 1.84 17.14
N ASP A 261 5.51 1.01 18.16
CA ASP A 261 5.55 1.45 19.54
C ASP A 261 7.00 1.74 19.94
N ARG A 262 7.24 2.89 20.56
CA ARG A 262 8.54 3.29 21.07
C ARG A 262 8.43 3.52 22.56
N CYS A 263 8.96 2.58 23.33
CA CYS A 263 9.12 2.71 24.77
C CYS A 263 10.61 2.85 25.10
N GLY A 264 11.06 4.07 25.37
CA GLY A 264 12.47 4.37 25.61
C GLY A 264 13.36 4.02 24.41
N LEU A 265 14.30 3.07 24.60
CA LEU A 265 15.19 2.55 23.55
C LEU A 265 14.62 1.34 22.81
N ARG A 266 13.49 0.81 23.23
CA ARG A 266 12.83 -0.34 22.59
C ARG A 266 11.84 0.17 21.54
N THR A 267 11.83 -0.47 20.40
CA THR A 267 10.87 -0.23 19.35
C THR A 267 10.22 -1.56 19.00
N GLU A 268 8.92 -1.67 19.23
CA GLU A 268 8.13 -2.84 18.85
C GLU A 268 7.27 -2.49 17.63
N ARG A 269 7.15 -3.44 16.72
CA ARG A 269 6.28 -3.29 15.57
C ARG A 269 4.91 -3.85 15.92
N LEU A 270 3.90 -3.00 15.81
CA LEU A 270 2.50 -3.36 16.02
C LEU A 270 1.77 -3.38 14.68
N SER A 271 0.73 -4.19 14.60
CA SER A 271 -0.27 -4.00 13.55
C SER A 271 -1.08 -2.72 13.84
N ARG A 272 -1.71 -2.16 12.81
CA ARG A 272 -2.61 -1.01 12.98
C ARG A 272 -3.72 -1.29 14.00
N GLY A 273 -4.27 -2.53 13.98
CA GLY A 273 -5.32 -2.94 14.92
C GLY A 273 -4.84 -2.92 16.36
N GLU A 274 -3.64 -3.44 16.63
CA GLU A 274 -3.03 -3.43 17.97
C GLU A 274 -2.74 -2.02 18.45
N ALA A 275 -2.19 -1.15 17.61
CA ALA A 275 -1.94 0.24 17.93
C ALA A 275 -3.22 1.02 18.25
N LEU A 276 -4.29 0.84 17.48
CA LEU A 276 -5.59 1.45 17.74
C LEU A 276 -6.24 0.90 19.02
N ALA A 277 -6.10 -0.41 19.28
CA ALA A 277 -6.57 -1.02 20.53
C ALA A 277 -5.82 -0.47 21.73
N LEU A 278 -4.50 -0.27 21.61
CA LEU A 278 -3.67 0.35 22.64
C LEU A 278 -4.11 1.80 22.90
N ALA A 279 -4.28 2.61 21.87
CA ALA A 279 -4.73 3.99 22.00
C ALA A 279 -6.10 4.09 22.69
N ARG A 280 -7.05 3.20 22.35
CA ARG A 280 -8.36 3.13 23.02
C ARG A 280 -8.26 2.74 24.48
N ARG A 281 -7.48 1.69 24.78
CA ARG A 281 -7.29 1.19 26.15
C ARG A 281 -6.68 2.25 27.06
N THR A 282 -5.74 3.04 26.55
CA THR A 282 -5.05 4.09 27.31
C THR A 282 -5.76 5.44 27.26
N GLY A 283 -6.88 5.56 26.54
CA GLY A 283 -7.58 6.84 26.36
C GLY A 283 -6.77 7.89 25.60
N ALA A 284 -5.75 7.46 24.84
CA ALA A 284 -4.88 8.37 24.11
C ALA A 284 -5.59 8.98 22.90
N CYS A 285 -5.40 10.29 22.69
CA CYS A 285 -5.85 10.95 21.46
C CYS A 285 -4.83 10.74 20.35
N LEU A 286 -5.32 10.40 19.17
CA LEU A 286 -4.49 10.37 17.96
C LEU A 286 -4.29 11.80 17.44
N HIS A 287 -3.11 12.08 16.94
CA HIS A 287 -2.83 13.31 16.20
C HIS A 287 -2.03 12.98 14.94
N TYR A 288 -2.28 13.73 13.87
CA TYR A 288 -1.56 13.57 12.61
C TYR A 288 -0.36 14.53 12.57
N ASP A 289 0.84 13.98 12.46
CA ASP A 289 2.07 14.75 12.24
C ASP A 289 2.24 14.95 10.73
N ALA A 290 1.88 16.14 10.24
CA ALA A 290 1.95 16.46 8.81
C ALA A 290 3.38 16.47 8.26
N ALA A 291 4.40 16.75 9.09
CA ALA A 291 5.78 16.75 8.64
C ALA A 291 6.33 15.35 8.42
N LYS A 292 5.84 14.38 9.18
CA LYS A 292 6.24 12.97 9.10
C LYS A 292 5.24 12.10 8.33
N HIS A 293 4.07 12.65 7.97
CA HIS A 293 2.95 11.91 7.41
C HIS A 293 2.57 10.66 8.23
N LEU A 294 2.57 10.81 9.55
CA LEU A 294 2.29 9.73 10.49
C LEU A 294 1.17 10.13 11.46
N THR A 295 0.29 9.20 11.76
CA THR A 295 -0.61 9.33 12.90
C THR A 295 0.10 8.83 14.15
N CYS A 296 0.18 9.68 15.17
CA CYS A 296 0.91 9.42 16.42
C CYS A 296 -0.03 9.53 17.62
N PHE A 297 0.34 8.88 18.69
CA PHE A 297 -0.25 9.10 20.02
C PHE A 297 0.79 8.84 21.11
N SER A 298 0.56 9.44 22.27
CA SER A 298 1.38 9.19 23.45
C SER A 298 0.50 8.61 24.54
N TYR A 299 1.01 7.63 25.26
CA TYR A 299 0.35 6.99 26.38
C TYR A 299 1.33 6.74 27.52
N ARG A 300 0.82 6.43 28.71
CA ARG A 300 1.61 5.98 29.86
C ARG A 300 1.24 4.53 30.11
N ASP A 301 2.24 3.66 30.23
CA ASP A 301 2.06 2.34 30.83
C ASP A 301 1.94 2.55 32.35
N GLU A 302 0.81 2.18 32.92
CA GLU A 302 0.61 2.15 34.37
C GLU A 302 1.06 0.80 34.95
#